data_c6ae7a2ac3075d4860ba081a0b958b59
#
_entry.id   c6ae7a2ac3075d4860ba081a0b958b59
#
_cell.length_a   1.000
_cell.length_b   1.000
_cell.length_c   1.000
_cell.angle_alpha   90.00
_cell.angle_beta   90.00
_cell.angle_gamma   90.00
#
_symmetry.space_group_name_H-M   'P 1'
#
loop_
_entity.id
_entity.type
_entity.pdbx_description
1 polymer ?
#
loop_
_entity_poly.entity_id
_entity_poly.type
_entity_poly.pdbx_seq_one_letter_code
_entity_poly.pdbx_strand_id
1 'polypeptide(L)'
;MSLPDPAALIRQMAVDLRAHLARRAIAEPRYIGIRTGGVWVAQALQQAMDDTSPMGTLDVSFYRDDFSQNGLHPQVRPSELPFEIEGQHLVLIDDVLMSGRTIRAALNELFDYGRPASVTLVSLLDLDAAELPIRPDVVGATLSLKPSERVKLSGPAPLTLELQDLAP
;
A
#
# COMPACT_ATOMS: atom_id res chain seq x y z
N MET A 1 -18.84 -9.90 10.64
CA MET A 1 -18.33 -8.58 10.20
C MET A 1 -18.59 -8.42 8.71
N SER A 2 -19.18 -7.34 8.35
CA SER A 2 -19.39 -6.99 6.95
C SER A 2 -18.19 -6.17 6.47
N LEU A 3 -17.53 -6.63 5.40
CA LEU A 3 -16.39 -5.91 4.85
C LEU A 3 -16.86 -4.77 3.95
N PRO A 4 -16.13 -3.64 3.93
CA PRO A 4 -16.48 -2.53 3.06
C PRO A 4 -16.24 -2.87 1.59
N ASP A 5 -16.92 -2.15 0.71
CA ASP A 5 -16.74 -2.30 -0.74
C ASP A 5 -15.45 -1.58 -1.17
N PRO A 6 -14.49 -2.29 -1.76
CA PRO A 6 -13.23 -1.67 -2.19
C PRO A 6 -13.41 -0.49 -3.14
N ALA A 7 -14.35 -0.57 -4.07
CA ALA A 7 -14.58 0.51 -5.04
C ALA A 7 -15.02 1.80 -4.33
N ALA A 8 -15.88 1.67 -3.32
CA ALA A 8 -16.32 2.82 -2.53
C ALA A 8 -15.16 3.41 -1.72
N LEU A 9 -14.32 2.55 -1.14
CA LEU A 9 -13.13 3.00 -0.41
C LEU A 9 -12.17 3.77 -1.33
N ILE A 10 -11.93 3.24 -2.52
CA ILE A 10 -11.04 3.89 -3.49
C ILE A 10 -11.55 5.28 -3.86
N ARG A 11 -12.84 5.42 -4.10
CA ARG A 11 -13.43 6.74 -4.43
C ARG A 11 -13.19 7.74 -3.31
N GLN A 12 -13.39 7.34 -2.07
CA GLN A 12 -13.18 8.24 -0.94
C GLN A 12 -11.69 8.52 -0.73
N MET A 13 -10.84 7.51 -0.88
CA MET A 13 -9.40 7.68 -0.77
C MET A 13 -8.86 8.66 -1.82
N ALA A 14 -9.42 8.65 -3.03
CA ALA A 14 -9.02 9.60 -4.07
C ALA A 14 -9.30 11.05 -3.62
N VAL A 15 -10.45 11.30 -3.02
CA VAL A 15 -10.79 12.61 -2.47
C VAL A 15 -9.82 12.99 -1.35
N ASP A 16 -9.58 12.07 -0.42
CA ASP A 16 -8.73 12.31 0.73
C ASP A 16 -7.27 12.55 0.31
N LEU A 17 -6.78 11.79 -0.66
CA LEU A 17 -5.41 11.95 -1.16
C LEU A 17 -5.22 13.29 -1.87
N ARG A 18 -6.17 13.70 -2.70
CA ARG A 18 -6.12 15.01 -3.33
C ARG A 18 -6.03 16.12 -2.29
N ALA A 19 -6.86 16.04 -1.24
CA ALA A 19 -6.85 17.02 -0.18
C ALA A 19 -5.51 17.02 0.57
N HIS A 20 -4.96 15.85 0.85
CA HIS A 20 -3.66 15.71 1.54
C HIS A 20 -2.54 16.33 0.71
N LEU A 21 -2.48 16.01 -0.58
CA LEU A 21 -1.45 16.55 -1.48
C LEU A 21 -1.57 18.07 -1.61
N ALA A 22 -2.79 18.59 -1.71
CA ALA A 22 -3.02 20.02 -1.78
C ALA A 22 -2.56 20.75 -0.52
N ARG A 23 -2.86 20.20 0.65
CA ARG A 23 -2.44 20.79 1.94
C ARG A 23 -0.92 20.85 2.05
N ARG A 24 -0.21 19.90 1.45
CA ARG A 24 1.24 19.83 1.48
C ARG A 24 1.91 20.48 0.28
N ALA A 25 1.12 21.12 -0.59
CA ALA A 25 1.60 21.79 -1.80
C ALA A 25 2.41 20.83 -2.71
N ILE A 26 1.98 19.58 -2.79
CA ILE A 26 2.60 18.58 -3.66
C ILE A 26 1.86 18.56 -4.99
N ALA A 27 2.48 19.08 -6.04
CA ALA A 27 1.87 19.18 -7.36
C ALA A 27 2.14 17.97 -8.24
N GLU A 28 3.32 17.36 -8.10
CA GLU A 28 3.75 16.24 -8.95
C GLU A 28 4.18 15.04 -8.11
N PRO A 29 3.23 14.33 -7.49
CA PRO A 29 3.56 13.14 -6.73
C PRO A 29 3.98 11.99 -7.64
N ARG A 30 4.83 11.10 -7.12
CA ARG A 30 5.23 9.87 -7.80
C ARG A 30 4.61 8.69 -7.06
N TYR A 31 3.80 7.92 -7.75
CA TYR A 31 3.04 6.81 -7.16
C TYR A 31 3.84 5.52 -7.22
N ILE A 32 3.91 4.81 -6.11
CA ILE A 32 4.60 3.52 -6.01
C ILE A 32 3.68 2.55 -5.30
N GLY A 33 3.33 1.46 -5.97
CA GLY A 33 2.54 0.38 -5.39
C GLY A 33 3.43 -0.76 -4.92
N ILE A 34 3.12 -1.30 -3.75
CA ILE A 34 3.82 -2.49 -3.24
C ILE A 34 3.15 -3.73 -3.82
N ARG A 35 3.92 -4.60 -4.47
CA ARG A 35 3.41 -5.84 -5.05
C ARG A 35 2.86 -6.76 -3.97
N THR A 36 1.75 -7.43 -4.17
CA THR A 36 0.94 -7.42 -5.40
C THR A 36 -0.29 -6.54 -5.22
N GLY A 37 -0.94 -6.63 -4.07
CA GLY A 37 -2.18 -5.94 -3.79
C GLY A 37 -2.05 -4.42 -3.78
N GLY A 38 -0.91 -3.91 -3.32
CA GLY A 38 -0.66 -2.47 -3.34
C GLY A 38 -0.61 -1.89 -4.74
N VAL A 39 -0.12 -2.66 -5.72
CA VAL A 39 -0.12 -2.25 -7.12
C VAL A 39 -1.56 -2.15 -7.64
N TRP A 40 -2.40 -3.11 -7.29
CA TRP A 40 -3.82 -3.07 -7.69
C TRP A 40 -4.53 -1.85 -7.12
N VAL A 41 -4.29 -1.55 -5.85
CA VAL A 41 -4.87 -0.38 -5.18
C VAL A 41 -4.35 0.91 -5.83
N ALA A 42 -3.04 0.97 -6.12
CA ALA A 42 -2.45 2.15 -6.76
C ALA A 42 -3.03 2.41 -8.14
N GLN A 43 -3.22 1.36 -8.93
CA GLN A 43 -3.82 1.48 -10.26
C GLN A 43 -5.27 1.99 -10.18
N ALA A 44 -6.07 1.42 -9.27
CA ALA A 44 -7.44 1.84 -9.07
C ALA A 44 -7.51 3.29 -8.58
N LEU A 45 -6.61 3.67 -7.70
CA LEU A 45 -6.57 5.02 -7.14
C LEU A 45 -6.18 6.05 -8.21
N GLN A 46 -5.16 5.77 -9.02
CA GLN A 46 -4.80 6.65 -10.13
C GLN A 46 -5.94 6.81 -11.13
N GLN A 47 -6.64 5.72 -11.43
CA GLN A 47 -7.79 5.77 -12.32
C GLN A 47 -8.89 6.67 -11.74
N ALA A 48 -9.17 6.55 -10.45
CA ALA A 48 -10.17 7.38 -9.78
C ALA A 48 -9.76 8.86 -9.73
N MET A 49 -8.46 9.14 -9.79
CA MET A 49 -7.91 10.49 -9.77
C MET A 49 -7.66 11.06 -11.18
N ASP A 50 -7.98 10.30 -12.23
CA ASP A 50 -7.62 10.66 -13.62
C ASP A 50 -6.14 10.99 -13.78
N ASP A 51 -5.29 10.25 -13.07
CA ASP A 51 -3.84 10.45 -13.09
C ASP A 51 -3.20 9.37 -13.96
N THR A 52 -2.53 9.78 -15.03
CA THR A 52 -1.87 8.88 -15.98
C THR A 52 -0.35 8.90 -15.85
N SER A 53 0.17 9.50 -14.79
CA SER A 53 1.62 9.54 -14.57
C SER A 53 2.20 8.12 -14.39
N PRO A 54 3.47 7.92 -14.71
CA PRO A 54 4.11 6.61 -14.54
C PRO A 54 4.04 6.15 -13.08
N MET A 55 3.75 4.87 -12.87
CA MET A 55 3.68 4.26 -11.55
C MET A 55 4.87 3.34 -11.35
N GLY A 56 5.53 3.47 -10.20
CA GLY A 56 6.56 2.54 -9.78
C GLY A 56 5.95 1.34 -9.07
N THR A 57 6.66 0.23 -9.12
CA THR A 57 6.30 -0.97 -8.36
C THR A 57 7.49 -1.42 -7.53
N LEU A 58 7.18 -1.92 -6.34
CA LEU A 58 8.18 -2.31 -5.36
C LEU A 58 7.87 -3.72 -4.88
N ASP A 59 8.87 -4.59 -4.91
CA ASP A 59 8.71 -5.95 -4.38
C ASP A 59 9.57 -6.09 -3.13
N VAL A 60 8.90 -6.21 -1.98
CA VAL A 60 9.56 -6.40 -0.68
C VAL A 60 9.12 -7.71 -0.03
N SER A 61 8.81 -8.72 -0.84
CA SER A 61 8.26 -9.98 -0.35
C SER A 61 9.18 -10.70 0.64
N PHE A 62 10.49 -10.47 0.60
CA PHE A 62 11.43 -11.01 1.59
C PHE A 62 11.17 -10.50 3.00
N TYR A 63 10.49 -9.38 3.15
CA TYR A 63 10.33 -8.69 4.43
C TYR A 63 8.88 -8.74 4.94
N ARG A 64 8.03 -9.53 4.27
CA ARG A 64 6.64 -9.67 4.71
C ARG A 64 6.58 -10.54 5.97
N ASP A 65 5.57 -10.30 6.79
CA ASP A 65 5.40 -10.98 8.08
C ASP A 65 5.23 -12.50 7.93
N ASP A 66 4.75 -12.96 6.78
CA ASP A 66 4.51 -14.37 6.50
C ASP A 66 5.67 -15.09 5.79
N PHE A 67 6.75 -14.39 5.49
CA PHE A 67 7.86 -14.92 4.70
C PHE A 67 8.54 -16.10 5.36
N SER A 68 8.85 -15.99 6.64
CA SER A 68 9.71 -16.95 7.33
C SER A 68 9.04 -18.30 7.64
N GLN A 69 7.74 -18.42 7.44
CA GLN A 69 6.97 -19.57 7.88
C GLN A 69 7.26 -20.84 7.10
N ASN A 70 7.66 -20.73 5.86
CA ASN A 70 7.75 -21.87 4.94
C ASN A 70 9.18 -22.22 4.52
N GLY A 71 10.17 -21.43 4.86
CA GLY A 71 11.55 -21.66 4.46
C GLY A 71 11.79 -21.64 2.95
N LEU A 72 10.81 -21.22 2.18
CA LEU A 72 10.91 -21.13 0.73
C LEU A 72 11.20 -19.69 0.33
N HIS A 73 12.03 -19.53 -0.69
CA HIS A 73 12.29 -18.21 -1.25
C HIS A 73 11.15 -17.88 -2.21
N PRO A 74 10.34 -16.83 -1.94
CA PRO A 74 9.38 -16.38 -2.91
C PRO A 74 10.09 -15.86 -4.15
N GLN A 75 9.41 -15.92 -5.28
CA GLN A 75 9.94 -15.28 -6.48
C GLN A 75 9.92 -13.77 -6.27
N VAL A 76 11.12 -13.20 -6.07
CA VAL A 76 11.28 -11.77 -5.96
C VAL A 76 11.37 -11.19 -7.35
N ARG A 77 10.45 -10.29 -7.67
CA ARG A 77 10.51 -9.53 -8.91
C ARG A 77 11.28 -8.25 -8.63
N PRO A 78 12.12 -7.81 -9.58
CA PRO A 78 12.83 -6.54 -9.38
C PRO A 78 11.84 -5.40 -9.25
N SER A 79 12.20 -4.43 -8.43
CA SER A 79 11.45 -3.18 -8.35
C SER A 79 11.59 -2.41 -9.66
N GLU A 80 10.50 -1.80 -10.10
CA GLU A 80 10.46 -1.02 -11.33
C GLU A 80 10.09 0.41 -10.97
N LEU A 81 11.08 1.29 -11.04
CA LEU A 81 10.91 2.70 -10.69
C LEU A 81 11.21 3.53 -11.93
N PRO A 82 10.19 3.96 -12.69
CA PRO A 82 10.39 4.69 -13.95
C PRO A 82 10.73 6.17 -13.76
N PHE A 83 11.10 6.57 -12.57
CA PHE A 83 11.48 7.94 -12.22
C PHE A 83 12.54 7.89 -11.14
N GLU A 84 13.23 9.00 -10.96
CA GLU A 84 14.22 9.14 -9.90
C GLU A 84 13.51 9.32 -8.55
N ILE A 85 14.15 8.83 -7.48
CA ILE A 85 13.63 8.97 -6.12
C ILE A 85 14.13 10.28 -5.49
N GLU A 86 15.37 10.69 -5.82
CA GLU A 86 16.00 11.85 -5.22
C GLU A 86 15.13 13.11 -5.37
N GLY A 87 14.79 13.73 -4.26
CA GLY A 87 14.05 14.99 -4.26
C GLY A 87 12.58 14.89 -4.63
N GLN A 88 12.06 13.69 -4.86
CA GLN A 88 10.67 13.51 -5.28
C GLN A 88 9.73 13.32 -4.09
N HIS A 89 8.49 13.74 -4.28
CA HIS A 89 7.41 13.47 -3.33
C HIS A 89 6.75 12.15 -3.73
N LEU A 90 6.89 11.14 -2.89
CA LEU A 90 6.41 9.80 -3.18
C LEU A 90 5.06 9.55 -2.50
N VAL A 91 4.19 8.81 -3.18
CA VAL A 91 2.97 8.26 -2.61
C VAL A 91 3.14 6.74 -2.63
N LEU A 92 3.36 6.16 -1.45
CA LEU A 92 3.59 4.73 -1.28
C LEU A 92 2.27 4.07 -0.92
N ILE A 93 1.86 3.06 -1.69
CA ILE A 93 0.53 2.48 -1.61
C ILE A 93 0.62 0.99 -1.34
N ASP A 94 -0.09 0.55 -0.30
CA ASP A 94 -0.24 -0.86 0.04
C ASP A 94 -1.73 -1.22 0.17
N ASP A 95 -2.03 -2.51 0.21
CA ASP A 95 -3.40 -2.98 0.39
C ASP A 95 -3.81 -3.07 1.85
N VAL A 96 -2.98 -3.68 2.69
CA VAL A 96 -3.31 -3.91 4.11
C VAL A 96 -2.12 -3.55 4.97
N LEU A 97 -2.32 -2.60 5.87
CA LEU A 97 -1.33 -2.23 6.88
C LEU A 97 -1.59 -3.03 8.14
N MET A 98 -0.61 -3.84 8.54
CA MET A 98 -0.70 -4.66 9.74
C MET A 98 0.34 -4.21 10.77
N SER A 99 1.49 -4.88 10.84
CA SER A 99 2.55 -4.54 11.82
C SER A 99 3.32 -3.27 11.47
N GLY A 100 3.38 -2.91 10.19
CA GLY A 100 4.21 -1.83 9.67
C GLY A 100 5.55 -2.31 9.12
N ARG A 101 5.87 -3.61 9.26
CA ARG A 101 7.19 -4.12 8.86
C ARG A 101 7.38 -4.11 7.35
N THR A 102 6.32 -4.38 6.58
CA THR A 102 6.37 -4.29 5.12
C THR A 102 6.68 -2.85 4.68
N ILE A 103 6.06 -1.87 5.32
CA ILE A 103 6.28 -0.46 5.01
C ILE A 103 7.70 -0.04 5.38
N ARG A 104 8.20 -0.49 6.53
CA ARG A 104 9.58 -0.21 6.91
C ARG A 104 10.56 -0.74 5.87
N ALA A 105 10.35 -1.96 5.40
CA ALA A 105 11.18 -2.57 4.36
C ALA A 105 11.09 -1.79 3.05
N ALA A 106 9.90 -1.35 2.67
CA ALA A 106 9.68 -0.54 1.48
C ALA A 106 10.43 0.79 1.57
N LEU A 107 10.37 1.44 2.72
CA LEU A 107 11.10 2.69 2.94
C LEU A 107 12.60 2.48 2.86
N ASN A 108 13.14 1.40 3.45
CA ASN A 108 14.55 1.07 3.35
C ASN A 108 14.99 0.92 1.90
N GLU A 109 14.21 0.20 1.10
CA GLU A 109 14.54 0.00 -0.31
C GLU A 109 14.48 1.31 -1.09
N LEU A 110 13.46 2.12 -0.88
CA LEU A 110 13.34 3.41 -1.57
C LEU A 110 14.52 4.32 -1.27
N PHE A 111 14.96 4.38 -0.01
CA PHE A 111 16.08 5.21 0.39
C PHE A 111 17.42 4.73 -0.18
N ASP A 112 17.52 3.48 -0.64
CA ASP A 112 18.68 3.00 -1.38
C ASP A 112 18.77 3.61 -2.77
N TYR A 113 17.66 4.07 -3.33
CA TYR A 113 17.63 4.71 -4.65
C TYR A 113 17.85 6.22 -4.60
N GLY A 114 17.72 6.83 -3.42
CA GLY A 114 17.88 8.26 -3.27
C GLY A 114 17.14 8.77 -2.04
N ARG A 115 17.23 10.07 -1.80
CA ARG A 115 16.55 10.72 -0.69
C ARG A 115 15.27 11.39 -1.18
N PRO A 116 14.09 10.80 -0.92
CA PRO A 116 12.85 11.45 -1.32
C PRO A 116 12.62 12.73 -0.52
N ALA A 117 11.93 13.69 -1.13
CA ALA A 117 11.53 14.90 -0.43
C ALA A 117 10.47 14.62 0.63
N SER A 118 9.57 13.69 0.35
CA SER A 118 8.58 13.21 1.32
C SER A 118 8.03 11.87 0.88
N VAL A 119 7.41 11.14 1.81
CA VAL A 119 6.67 9.91 1.51
C VAL A 119 5.29 10.04 2.17
N THR A 120 4.25 9.95 1.35
CA THR A 120 2.87 9.85 1.81
C THR A 120 2.49 8.38 1.78
N LEU A 121 2.00 7.86 2.90
CA LEU A 121 1.59 6.46 3.02
C LEU A 121 0.09 6.33 2.83
N VAL A 122 -0.30 5.44 1.92
CA VAL A 122 -1.70 5.16 1.61
C VAL A 122 -1.93 3.66 1.75
N SER A 123 -2.99 3.28 2.45
CA SER A 123 -3.38 1.87 2.58
C SER A 123 -4.88 1.74 2.42
N LEU A 124 -5.31 0.70 1.69
CA LEU A 124 -6.73 0.42 1.55
C LEU A 124 -7.34 0.09 2.91
N LEU A 125 -6.66 -0.74 3.68
CA LEU A 125 -7.08 -1.14 5.03
C LEU A 125 -5.96 -0.92 6.04
N ASP A 126 -6.34 -0.54 7.25
CA ASP A 126 -5.48 -0.50 8.42
C ASP A 126 -6.08 -1.41 9.48
N LEU A 127 -5.33 -2.40 9.92
CA LEU A 127 -5.80 -3.37 10.91
C LEU A 127 -5.58 -2.92 12.36
N ASP A 128 -5.10 -1.70 12.55
CA ASP A 128 -4.85 -1.12 13.87
C ASP A 128 -3.97 -2.03 14.75
N ALA A 129 -2.98 -2.65 14.12
CA ALA A 129 -2.11 -3.63 14.75
C ALA A 129 -0.63 -3.26 14.60
N ALA A 130 -0.33 -1.98 14.41
CA ALA A 130 1.04 -1.53 14.17
C ALA A 130 1.94 -1.82 15.37
N GLU A 131 3.08 -2.43 15.09
CA GLU A 131 4.15 -2.69 16.06
C GLU A 131 5.26 -1.64 15.94
N LEU A 132 5.25 -0.86 14.89
CA LEU A 132 6.20 0.21 14.60
C LEU A 132 5.44 1.54 14.52
N PRO A 133 6.10 2.69 14.70
CA PRO A 133 5.44 4.00 14.63
C PRO A 133 5.16 4.40 13.19
N ILE A 134 4.38 3.61 12.51
CA ILE A 134 4.00 3.78 11.11
C ILE A 134 2.49 3.89 11.04
N ARG A 135 1.99 4.98 10.46
CA ARG A 135 0.56 5.23 10.30
C ARG A 135 0.29 5.73 8.90
N PRO A 136 -0.83 5.33 8.28
CA PRO A 136 -1.18 5.83 6.96
C PRO A 136 -1.64 7.29 7.03
N ASP A 137 -1.28 8.07 6.01
CA ASP A 137 -1.80 9.42 5.81
C ASP A 137 -3.20 9.39 5.22
N VAL A 138 -3.46 8.40 4.38
CA VAL A 138 -4.77 8.15 3.78
C VAL A 138 -5.09 6.67 3.93
N VAL A 139 -6.29 6.38 4.41
CA VAL A 139 -6.73 5.00 4.64
C VAL A 139 -8.17 4.84 4.17
N GLY A 140 -8.47 3.69 3.55
CA GLY A 140 -9.83 3.39 3.13
C GLY A 140 -10.72 3.06 4.32
N ALA A 141 -10.32 2.10 5.14
CA ALA A 141 -11.04 1.72 6.35
C ALA A 141 -10.10 1.13 7.38
N THR A 142 -10.46 1.29 8.64
CA THR A 142 -9.77 0.64 9.75
C THR A 142 -10.62 -0.52 10.25
N LEU A 143 -10.03 -1.71 10.33
CA LEU A 143 -10.72 -2.91 10.78
C LEU A 143 -9.98 -3.51 11.96
N SER A 144 -10.75 -4.05 12.92
CA SER A 144 -10.19 -4.85 14.02
C SER A 144 -10.53 -6.30 13.76
N LEU A 145 -9.50 -7.12 13.51
CA LEU A 145 -9.66 -8.55 13.26
C LEU A 145 -9.35 -9.35 14.52
N LYS A 146 -10.00 -10.50 14.65
CA LYS A 146 -9.62 -11.49 15.65
C LYS A 146 -8.27 -12.12 15.28
N PRO A 147 -7.51 -12.66 16.26
CA PRO A 147 -6.23 -13.31 15.93
C PRO A 147 -6.36 -14.45 14.93
N SER A 148 -7.53 -15.09 14.86
CA SER A 148 -7.80 -16.17 13.91
C SER A 148 -8.28 -15.69 12.55
N GLU A 149 -8.45 -14.39 12.37
CA GLU A 149 -9.01 -13.83 11.14
C GLU A 149 -7.93 -13.16 10.32
N ARG A 150 -8.14 -13.19 9.02
CA ARG A 150 -7.27 -12.53 8.05
C ARG A 150 -8.14 -11.97 6.93
N VAL A 151 -7.79 -10.80 6.44
CA VAL A 151 -8.45 -10.20 5.30
C VAL A 151 -7.57 -10.38 4.06
N LYS A 152 -8.19 -10.71 2.94
CA LYS A 152 -7.50 -10.90 1.67
C LYS A 152 -8.14 -10.03 0.60
N LEU A 153 -7.29 -9.29 -0.11
CA LEU A 153 -7.69 -8.56 -1.32
C LEU A 153 -7.43 -9.43 -2.53
N SER A 154 -8.40 -9.52 -3.42
CA SER A 154 -8.28 -10.18 -4.72
C SER A 154 -8.54 -9.17 -5.82
N GLY A 155 -7.90 -9.36 -6.95
CA GLY A 155 -8.01 -8.44 -8.07
C GLY A 155 -7.29 -8.98 -9.30
N PRO A 156 -6.92 -8.10 -10.25
CA PRO A 156 -7.00 -6.63 -10.16
C PRO A 156 -8.36 -6.01 -10.46
N ALA A 157 -9.21 -6.70 -11.21
CA ALA A 157 -10.51 -6.15 -11.61
C ALA A 157 -11.55 -7.26 -11.70
N PRO A 158 -12.59 -7.23 -10.86
CA PRO A 158 -12.83 -6.26 -9.79
C PRO A 158 -11.97 -6.52 -8.56
N LEU A 159 -11.75 -5.49 -7.76
CA LEU A 159 -11.17 -5.65 -6.43
C LEU A 159 -12.24 -6.19 -5.48
N THR A 160 -11.91 -7.25 -4.75
CA THR A 160 -12.81 -7.84 -3.76
C THR A 160 -12.06 -8.10 -2.46
N LEU A 161 -12.77 -7.96 -1.35
CA LEU A 161 -12.25 -8.28 -0.02
C LEU A 161 -12.94 -9.51 0.53
N GLU A 162 -12.15 -10.39 1.12
CA GLU A 162 -12.64 -11.62 1.73
C GLU A 162 -12.05 -11.77 3.12
N LEU A 163 -12.91 -12.11 4.07
CA LEU A 163 -12.49 -12.45 5.43
C LEU A 163 -12.24 -13.95 5.49
N GLN A 164 -11.04 -14.35 5.88
CA GLN A 164 -10.64 -15.74 6.00
C GLN A 164 -10.43 -16.10 7.46
N ASP A 165 -10.93 -17.27 7.85
CA ASP A 165 -10.64 -17.86 9.15
C ASP A 165 -9.36 -18.68 9.01
N LEU A 166 -8.38 -18.34 9.83
CA LEU A 166 -7.17 -19.16 9.93
C LEU A 166 -7.52 -20.34 10.83
N ALA A 167 -7.86 -21.47 10.22
CA ALA A 167 -8.22 -22.67 10.97
C ALA A 167 -7.08 -23.07 11.91
N PRO A 168 -7.41 -23.62 13.12
CA PRO A 168 -6.42 -24.11 14.06
C PRO A 168 -5.60 -25.27 13.50
#